data_e10a2c317fd7dd986bcc447b01afc8e0
#
_entry.id   e10a2c317fd7dd986bcc447b01afc8e0
#
_cell.length_a   1.000
_cell.length_b   1.000
_cell.length_c   1.000
_cell.angle_alpha   90.00
_cell.angle_beta   90.00
_cell.angle_gamma   90.00
#
_symmetry.space_group_name_H-M   'P 1'
#
loop_
_entity.id
_entity.type
_entity.pdbx_description
1 polymer ?
#
loop_
_entity_poly.entity_id
_entity_poly.type
_entity_poly.pdbx_seq_one_letter_code
_entity_poly.pdbx_strand_id
1 'polypeptide(L)'
;MKYRAFGRTGLQVSEIVFGGGAVGGIIIHKDDATKRDAIRRAFAGGINWVDTAAQYGNGKSEEALGWLLPESGLKPYLSTKFSLDVDNSSDIPGQVEQRLMQSLARLKRSSVDLLQLHNRIGSKPGGRVMSVEQILGKNGVADALERLRAKGLIRYMGITALGEAASVCEVIRSGRFDSAQVYYNLLNPSAARRMPPAWTGQNLDGIVEACRSENMAMMAIRIFAAGVIATDERHGRESVLTTDTSLAEEERKAKAVFDAIGGEHGTRAQVALRFVLSNPDISCAIIGSAELSHIDEALQAQAMGPLPADVLAQLDALYASDFGRVR
;
A
#
# COMPACT_ATOMS: atom_id res chain seq x y z
N MET A 1 9.60 -3.47 17.64
CA MET A 1 8.48 -3.57 16.67
C MET A 1 7.18 -3.86 17.41
N LYS A 2 6.11 -3.14 17.10
CA LYS A 2 4.75 -3.46 17.55
C LYS A 2 4.02 -4.25 16.46
N TYR A 3 3.03 -5.05 16.86
CA TYR A 3 2.21 -5.85 15.96
C TYR A 3 0.75 -5.49 16.15
N ARG A 4 -0.01 -5.53 15.04
CA ARG A 4 -1.45 -5.25 15.01
C ARG A 4 -2.21 -6.43 14.40
N ALA A 5 -3.48 -6.56 14.74
CA ALA A 5 -4.35 -7.52 14.09
C ALA A 5 -4.51 -7.20 12.60
N PHE A 6 -4.44 -8.21 11.75
CA PHE A 6 -4.67 -8.09 10.33
C PHE A 6 -6.15 -8.36 10.01
N GLY A 7 -7.00 -7.42 10.39
CA GLY A 7 -8.44 -7.53 10.27
C GLY A 7 -8.97 -8.83 10.86
N ARG A 8 -9.94 -9.44 10.20
CA ARG A 8 -10.58 -10.71 10.61
C ARG A 8 -9.74 -11.97 10.36
N THR A 9 -8.53 -11.86 9.81
CA THR A 9 -7.71 -13.01 9.44
C THR A 9 -7.10 -13.77 10.63
N GLY A 10 -7.06 -13.14 11.80
CA GLY A 10 -6.39 -13.68 13.00
C GLY A 10 -4.87 -13.53 13.00
N LEU A 11 -4.26 -12.99 11.94
CA LEU A 11 -2.83 -12.76 11.87
C LEU A 11 -2.41 -11.55 12.70
N GLN A 12 -1.22 -11.62 13.29
CA GLN A 12 -0.53 -10.50 13.92
C GLN A 12 0.59 -10.04 12.98
N VAL A 13 0.48 -8.81 12.48
CA VAL A 13 1.42 -8.26 11.51
C VAL A 13 2.19 -7.09 12.11
N SER A 14 3.46 -6.96 11.74
CA SER A 14 4.26 -5.80 12.13
C SER A 14 3.63 -4.51 11.59
N GLU A 15 3.68 -3.43 12.38
CA GLU A 15 3.18 -2.11 11.96
C GLU A 15 3.82 -1.62 10.66
N ILE A 16 5.01 -2.15 10.32
CA ILE A 16 5.72 -1.88 9.07
C ILE A 16 5.80 -3.16 8.25
N VAL A 17 5.55 -3.04 6.93
CA VAL A 17 5.70 -4.09 5.92
C VAL A 17 6.83 -3.69 4.98
N PHE A 18 7.73 -4.64 4.67
CA PHE A 18 8.78 -4.43 3.68
C PHE A 18 8.19 -4.42 2.26
N GLY A 19 8.23 -3.27 1.61
CA GLY A 19 7.72 -3.08 0.25
C GLY A 19 8.77 -3.28 -0.82
N GLY A 20 8.54 -4.23 -1.72
CA GLY A 20 9.37 -4.50 -2.90
C GLY A 20 9.08 -3.57 -4.10
N GLY A 21 8.41 -2.43 -3.89
CA GLY A 21 7.98 -1.53 -4.96
C GLY A 21 9.12 -0.88 -5.76
N ALA A 22 8.85 -0.56 -7.03
CA ALA A 22 9.86 -0.06 -7.96
C ALA A 22 10.39 1.35 -7.64
N VAL A 23 9.60 2.20 -6.98
CA VAL A 23 10.00 3.59 -6.66
C VAL A 23 11.17 3.60 -5.68
N GLY A 24 11.07 2.89 -4.56
CA GLY A 24 12.21 2.66 -3.66
C GLY A 24 13.24 1.75 -4.30
N GLY A 25 12.80 0.59 -4.74
CA GLY A 25 13.51 -0.31 -5.63
C GLY A 25 14.77 -0.95 -5.09
N ILE A 26 14.99 -0.99 -3.76
CA ILE A 26 16.22 -1.54 -3.17
C ILE A 26 16.48 -3.00 -3.60
N ILE A 27 15.43 -3.84 -3.65
CA ILE A 27 15.56 -5.25 -4.11
C ILE A 27 15.49 -5.40 -5.64
N ILE A 28 15.27 -4.31 -6.39
CA ILE A 28 15.22 -4.32 -7.85
C ILE A 28 16.54 -3.79 -8.45
N HIS A 29 17.05 -2.68 -7.91
CA HIS A 29 18.08 -1.87 -8.53
C HIS A 29 19.46 -1.99 -7.89
N LYS A 30 19.55 -2.37 -6.60
CA LYS A 30 20.83 -2.50 -5.89
C LYS A 30 21.50 -3.84 -6.19
N ASP A 31 22.78 -3.93 -5.86
CA ASP A 31 23.55 -5.17 -5.91
C ASP A 31 23.03 -6.21 -4.91
N ASP A 32 23.44 -7.46 -5.09
CA ASP A 32 22.92 -8.58 -4.31
C ASP A 32 23.34 -8.54 -2.83
N ALA A 33 24.50 -7.95 -2.49
CA ALA A 33 24.92 -7.78 -1.10
C ALA A 33 23.98 -6.79 -0.39
N THR A 34 23.70 -5.65 -1.02
CA THR A 34 22.75 -4.65 -0.51
C THR A 34 21.33 -5.23 -0.35
N LYS A 35 20.88 -6.05 -1.31
CA LYS A 35 19.57 -6.73 -1.20
C LYS A 35 19.49 -7.66 0.01
N ARG A 36 20.56 -8.45 0.25
CA ARG A 36 20.66 -9.33 1.44
C ARG A 36 20.62 -8.53 2.72
N ASP A 37 21.37 -7.43 2.79
CA ASP A 37 21.40 -6.56 3.95
C ASP A 37 20.05 -5.90 4.22
N ALA A 38 19.34 -5.49 3.17
CA ALA A 38 18.01 -4.92 3.29
C ALA A 38 17.02 -5.89 3.95
N ILE A 39 16.97 -7.14 3.47
CA ILE A 39 16.13 -8.19 4.04
C ILE A 39 16.55 -8.47 5.48
N ARG A 40 17.86 -8.65 5.74
CA ARG A 40 18.38 -8.93 7.09
C ARG A 40 17.99 -7.84 8.08
N ARG A 41 18.19 -6.55 7.75
CA ARG A 41 17.85 -5.40 8.60
C ARG A 41 16.35 -5.33 8.88
N ALA A 42 15.52 -5.47 7.85
CA ALA A 42 14.07 -5.43 7.99
C ALA A 42 13.58 -6.49 9.00
N PHE A 43 14.03 -7.73 8.85
CA PHE A 43 13.58 -8.82 9.71
C PHE A 43 14.24 -8.79 11.11
N ALA A 44 15.49 -8.37 11.23
CA ALA A 44 16.13 -8.13 12.52
C ALA A 44 15.39 -7.03 13.31
N GLY A 45 14.82 -6.05 12.61
CA GLY A 45 13.95 -5.01 13.20
C GLY A 45 12.53 -5.50 13.56
N GLY A 46 12.21 -6.77 13.28
CA GLY A 46 10.92 -7.38 13.63
C GLY A 46 9.83 -7.25 12.57
N ILE A 47 10.16 -6.82 11.34
CA ILE A 47 9.21 -6.88 10.22
C ILE A 47 8.93 -8.36 9.92
N ASN A 48 7.65 -8.72 9.78
CA ASN A 48 7.23 -10.10 9.50
C ASN A 48 6.44 -10.28 8.21
N TRP A 49 6.37 -9.24 7.36
CA TRP A 49 5.64 -9.27 6.09
C TRP A 49 6.44 -8.60 4.97
N VAL A 50 6.40 -9.22 3.78
CA VAL A 50 6.92 -8.65 2.53
C VAL A 50 5.78 -8.48 1.53
N ASP A 51 5.66 -7.28 0.94
CA ASP A 51 4.68 -6.99 -0.12
C ASP A 51 5.40 -6.72 -1.45
N THR A 52 4.99 -7.43 -2.50
CA THR A 52 5.50 -7.25 -3.86
C THR A 52 4.37 -7.20 -4.89
N ALA A 53 4.70 -7.19 -6.16
CA ALA A 53 3.76 -7.29 -7.29
C ALA A 53 4.47 -7.78 -8.55
N ALA A 54 3.73 -8.47 -9.42
CA ALA A 54 4.24 -8.92 -10.73
C ALA A 54 4.74 -7.75 -11.61
N GLN A 55 4.16 -6.55 -11.45
CA GLN A 55 4.55 -5.36 -12.22
C GLN A 55 5.80 -4.66 -11.69
N TYR A 56 6.27 -4.96 -10.47
CA TYR A 56 7.41 -4.28 -9.88
C TYR A 56 8.72 -4.69 -10.55
N GLY A 57 9.30 -3.75 -11.30
CA GLY A 57 10.48 -4.02 -12.12
C GLY A 57 10.24 -5.09 -13.18
N ASN A 58 8.99 -5.26 -13.66
CA ASN A 58 8.60 -6.30 -14.61
C ASN A 58 8.98 -7.71 -14.13
N GLY A 59 8.61 -8.03 -12.88
CA GLY A 59 8.88 -9.32 -12.23
C GLY A 59 10.16 -9.38 -11.42
N LYS A 60 11.12 -8.46 -11.61
CA LYS A 60 12.40 -8.45 -10.90
C LYS A 60 12.31 -8.46 -9.39
N SER A 61 11.27 -7.80 -8.83
CA SER A 61 11.03 -7.82 -7.38
C SER A 61 10.66 -9.22 -6.88
N GLU A 62 9.76 -9.92 -7.59
CA GLU A 62 9.40 -11.30 -7.26
C GLU A 62 10.59 -12.26 -7.46
N GLU A 63 11.36 -12.10 -8.53
CA GLU A 63 12.57 -12.90 -8.80
C GLU A 63 13.61 -12.71 -7.68
N ALA A 64 13.85 -11.46 -7.26
CA ALA A 64 14.76 -11.19 -6.15
C ALA A 64 14.30 -11.86 -4.86
N LEU A 65 13.03 -11.74 -4.49
CA LEU A 65 12.46 -12.41 -3.32
C LEU A 65 12.53 -13.94 -3.44
N GLY A 66 12.40 -14.48 -4.66
CA GLY A 66 12.48 -15.91 -4.95
C GLY A 66 13.83 -16.55 -4.61
N TRP A 67 14.92 -15.78 -4.49
CA TRP A 67 16.21 -16.29 -4.01
C TRP A 67 16.60 -15.72 -2.63
N LEU A 68 16.24 -14.46 -2.32
CA LEU A 68 16.56 -13.82 -1.05
C LEU A 68 15.93 -14.54 0.15
N LEU A 69 14.63 -14.88 0.07
CA LEU A 69 13.92 -15.49 1.18
C LEU A 69 14.40 -16.91 1.48
N PRO A 70 14.59 -17.82 0.52
CA PRO A 70 15.19 -19.13 0.78
C PRO A 70 16.62 -19.02 1.32
N GLU A 71 17.46 -18.14 0.77
CA GLU A 71 18.84 -17.96 1.22
C GLU A 71 18.92 -17.45 2.66
N SER A 72 18.02 -16.54 3.04
CA SER A 72 17.97 -16.00 4.39
C SER A 72 17.41 -16.96 5.45
N GLY A 73 16.75 -18.04 5.04
CA GLY A 73 16.02 -18.96 5.92
C GLY A 73 14.77 -18.35 6.56
N LEU A 74 14.40 -17.12 6.21
CA LEU A 74 13.26 -16.40 6.75
C LEU A 74 11.94 -16.86 6.11
N LYS A 75 10.88 -16.86 6.91
CA LYS A 75 9.53 -17.25 6.49
C LYS A 75 8.52 -16.14 6.82
N PRO A 76 8.64 -14.96 6.19
CA PRO A 76 7.64 -13.91 6.39
C PRO A 76 6.30 -14.29 5.76
N TYR A 77 5.24 -13.60 6.18
CA TYR A 77 4.06 -13.48 5.34
C TYR A 77 4.45 -12.80 4.02
N LEU A 78 3.84 -13.24 2.93
CA LEU A 78 4.16 -12.77 1.59
C LEU A 78 2.89 -12.39 0.83
N SER A 79 2.84 -11.16 0.34
CA SER A 79 1.80 -10.73 -0.59
C SER A 79 2.37 -10.41 -1.95
N THR A 80 1.61 -10.75 -2.99
CA THR A 80 1.84 -10.27 -4.34
C THR A 80 0.53 -9.78 -4.98
N LYS A 81 0.63 -9.17 -6.16
CA LYS A 81 -0.49 -8.54 -6.84
C LYS A 81 -0.49 -8.93 -8.32
N PHE A 82 -1.69 -9.00 -8.88
CA PHE A 82 -1.90 -9.23 -10.30
C PHE A 82 -2.75 -8.12 -10.90
N SER A 83 -2.56 -7.88 -12.20
CA SER A 83 -3.46 -7.03 -12.99
C SER A 83 -3.99 -7.81 -14.16
N LEU A 84 -5.22 -7.53 -14.51
CA LEU A 84 -5.91 -8.09 -15.67
C LEU A 84 -5.98 -7.07 -16.78
N ASP A 85 -6.04 -7.57 -18.01
CA ASP A 85 -6.45 -6.80 -19.16
C ASP A 85 -7.97 -6.61 -19.09
N VAL A 86 -8.39 -5.37 -18.89
CA VAL A 86 -9.79 -5.03 -18.67
C VAL A 86 -10.64 -5.24 -19.94
N ASP A 87 -10.02 -5.07 -21.11
CA ASP A 87 -10.69 -5.19 -22.41
C ASP A 87 -10.89 -6.67 -22.80
N ASN A 88 -10.17 -7.60 -22.14
CA ASN A 88 -10.29 -9.04 -22.32
C ASN A 88 -10.89 -9.71 -21.08
N SER A 89 -12.18 -9.55 -20.86
CA SER A 89 -12.89 -10.10 -19.68
C SER A 89 -13.57 -11.45 -19.91
N SER A 90 -13.32 -12.13 -21.02
CA SER A 90 -14.00 -13.38 -21.40
C SER A 90 -13.67 -14.55 -20.47
N ASP A 91 -12.48 -14.58 -19.87
CA ASP A 91 -12.03 -15.63 -18.93
C ASP A 91 -11.23 -15.01 -17.79
N ILE A 92 -11.89 -14.27 -16.92
CA ILE A 92 -11.27 -13.70 -15.72
C ILE A 92 -10.62 -14.79 -14.84
N PRO A 93 -11.29 -15.92 -14.50
CA PRO A 93 -10.69 -16.93 -13.65
C PRO A 93 -9.41 -17.55 -14.21
N GLY A 94 -9.37 -17.87 -15.50
CA GLY A 94 -8.18 -18.42 -16.15
C GLY A 94 -7.01 -17.42 -16.15
N GLN A 95 -7.30 -16.14 -16.43
CA GLN A 95 -6.28 -15.09 -16.37
C GLN A 95 -5.72 -14.92 -14.95
N VAL A 96 -6.57 -14.89 -13.90
CA VAL A 96 -6.13 -14.75 -12.51
C VAL A 96 -5.23 -15.91 -12.12
N GLU A 97 -5.64 -17.16 -12.42
CA GLU A 97 -4.82 -18.34 -12.15
C GLU A 97 -3.49 -18.30 -12.89
N GLN A 98 -3.47 -17.97 -14.17
CA GLN A 98 -2.26 -17.82 -14.96
C GLN A 98 -1.30 -16.78 -14.36
N ARG A 99 -1.80 -15.60 -13.96
CA ARG A 99 -1.00 -14.54 -13.34
C ARG A 99 -0.39 -15.00 -12.02
N LEU A 100 -1.18 -15.70 -11.19
CA LEU A 100 -0.64 -16.27 -9.94
C LEU A 100 0.45 -17.30 -10.21
N MET A 101 0.24 -18.24 -11.13
CA MET A 101 1.25 -19.27 -11.44
C MET A 101 2.57 -18.66 -11.92
N GLN A 102 2.51 -17.60 -12.74
CA GLN A 102 3.69 -16.84 -13.15
C GLN A 102 4.41 -16.19 -11.96
N SER A 103 3.66 -15.61 -11.01
CA SER A 103 4.21 -15.03 -9.78
C SER A 103 4.85 -16.10 -8.89
N LEU A 104 4.17 -17.22 -8.68
CA LEU A 104 4.70 -18.33 -7.88
C LEU A 104 6.01 -18.89 -8.46
N ALA A 105 6.12 -18.99 -9.79
CA ALA A 105 7.34 -19.41 -10.46
C ALA A 105 8.51 -18.46 -10.19
N ARG A 106 8.30 -17.11 -10.30
CA ARG A 106 9.33 -16.12 -9.98
C ARG A 106 9.70 -16.11 -8.50
N LEU A 107 8.71 -16.20 -7.62
CA LEU A 107 8.88 -16.25 -6.16
C LEU A 107 9.48 -17.59 -5.67
N LYS A 108 9.53 -18.62 -6.53
CA LYS A 108 9.93 -19.99 -6.15
C LYS A 108 9.13 -20.53 -4.95
N ARG A 109 7.83 -20.31 -4.97
CA ARG A 109 6.87 -20.69 -3.92
C ARG A 109 5.75 -21.55 -4.49
N SER A 110 5.17 -22.40 -3.65
CA SER A 110 3.95 -23.14 -3.98
C SER A 110 2.66 -22.37 -3.68
N SER A 111 2.75 -21.35 -2.82
CA SER A 111 1.62 -20.49 -2.43
C SER A 111 2.12 -19.14 -1.91
N VAL A 112 1.19 -18.17 -1.81
CA VAL A 112 1.39 -16.90 -1.10
C VAL A 112 0.33 -16.71 -0.02
N ASP A 113 0.62 -15.88 0.98
CA ASP A 113 -0.36 -15.59 2.03
C ASP A 113 -1.48 -14.70 1.51
N LEU A 114 -1.18 -13.68 0.72
CA LEU A 114 -2.17 -12.73 0.21
C LEU A 114 -1.96 -12.48 -1.28
N LEU A 115 -3.02 -12.63 -2.07
CA LEU A 115 -3.06 -12.25 -3.48
C LEU A 115 -4.02 -11.08 -3.67
N GLN A 116 -3.58 -10.00 -4.31
CA GLN A 116 -4.33 -8.75 -4.41
C GLN A 116 -4.59 -8.34 -5.87
N LEU A 117 -5.81 -7.89 -6.15
CA LEU A 117 -6.13 -7.20 -7.40
C LEU A 117 -5.41 -5.84 -7.44
N HIS A 118 -4.64 -5.59 -8.51
CA HIS A 118 -3.85 -4.36 -8.70
C HIS A 118 -4.48 -3.37 -9.69
N ASN A 119 -5.59 -3.73 -10.33
CA ASN A 119 -6.38 -2.83 -11.15
C ASN A 119 -7.06 -1.77 -10.27
N ARG A 120 -7.28 -0.59 -10.83
CA ARG A 120 -8.18 0.39 -10.22
C ARG A 120 -9.61 -0.11 -10.29
N ILE A 121 -10.46 0.38 -9.40
CA ILE A 121 -11.86 -0.02 -9.28
C ILE A 121 -12.74 1.19 -9.63
N GLY A 122 -13.73 0.98 -10.47
CA GLY A 122 -14.66 2.03 -10.85
C GLY A 122 -16.02 1.49 -11.29
N SER A 123 -16.93 2.39 -11.63
CA SER A 123 -18.28 2.07 -12.08
C SER A 123 -18.31 1.51 -13.51
N LYS A 124 -17.32 1.89 -14.32
CA LYS A 124 -17.19 1.46 -15.73
C LYS A 124 -15.79 0.91 -16.01
N PRO A 125 -15.67 -0.18 -16.78
CA PRO A 125 -14.38 -0.72 -17.16
C PRO A 125 -13.70 0.17 -18.22
N GLY A 126 -12.36 0.17 -18.25
CA GLY A 126 -11.56 0.82 -19.29
C GLY A 126 -10.14 1.10 -18.87
N GLY A 127 -9.19 0.93 -19.74
CA GLY A 127 -7.77 1.10 -19.49
C GLY A 127 -7.27 0.17 -18.37
N ARG A 128 -7.06 0.72 -17.17
CA ARG A 128 -6.66 -0.07 -15.99
C ARG A 128 -7.76 -0.17 -14.92
N VAL A 129 -8.97 0.27 -15.22
CA VAL A 129 -10.11 0.28 -14.29
C VAL A 129 -10.98 -0.93 -14.54
N MET A 130 -11.19 -1.77 -13.54
CA MET A 130 -12.19 -2.84 -13.54
C MET A 130 -13.49 -2.35 -12.92
N SER A 131 -14.61 -2.77 -13.49
CA SER A 131 -15.92 -2.47 -12.91
C SER A 131 -16.22 -3.36 -11.70
N VAL A 132 -17.15 -2.90 -10.86
CA VAL A 132 -17.65 -3.70 -9.73
C VAL A 132 -18.21 -5.05 -10.22
N GLU A 133 -18.92 -5.07 -11.37
CA GLU A 133 -19.44 -6.30 -11.95
C GLU A 133 -18.35 -7.29 -12.38
N GLN A 134 -17.23 -6.81 -12.97
CA GLN A 134 -16.10 -7.68 -13.31
C GLN A 134 -15.40 -8.25 -12.06
N ILE A 135 -15.52 -7.57 -10.92
CA ILE A 135 -14.92 -8.00 -9.66
C ILE A 135 -15.84 -8.93 -8.88
N LEU A 136 -17.11 -8.58 -8.70
CA LEU A 136 -18.05 -9.28 -7.83
C LEU A 136 -19.03 -10.20 -8.56
N GLY A 137 -19.24 -9.99 -9.86
CA GLY A 137 -20.17 -10.75 -10.65
C GLY A 137 -19.75 -12.21 -10.84
N LYS A 138 -20.64 -13.00 -11.44
CA LYS A 138 -20.39 -14.42 -11.69
C LYS A 138 -19.15 -14.65 -12.54
N ASN A 139 -18.26 -15.53 -12.09
CA ASN A 139 -16.93 -15.76 -12.68
C ASN A 139 -16.04 -14.51 -12.72
N GLY A 140 -16.29 -13.56 -11.84
CA GLY A 140 -15.44 -12.38 -11.65
C GLY A 140 -14.18 -12.69 -10.83
N VAL A 141 -13.48 -11.61 -10.48
CA VAL A 141 -12.22 -11.70 -9.73
C VAL A 141 -12.39 -12.39 -8.38
N ALA A 142 -13.46 -12.07 -7.64
CA ALA A 142 -13.69 -12.66 -6.32
C ALA A 142 -13.92 -14.17 -6.41
N ASP A 143 -14.73 -14.66 -7.38
CA ASP A 143 -14.91 -16.09 -7.63
C ASP A 143 -13.59 -16.78 -7.99
N ALA A 144 -12.74 -16.12 -8.79
CA ALA A 144 -11.44 -16.63 -9.18
C ALA A 144 -10.52 -16.80 -7.96
N LEU A 145 -10.44 -15.77 -7.11
CA LEU A 145 -9.61 -15.81 -5.90
C LEU A 145 -10.12 -16.86 -4.90
N GLU A 146 -11.42 -17.02 -4.72
CA GLU A 146 -12.01 -18.07 -3.86
C GLU A 146 -11.64 -19.47 -4.34
N ARG A 147 -11.63 -19.71 -5.67
CA ARG A 147 -11.16 -20.98 -6.24
C ARG A 147 -9.68 -21.23 -5.95
N LEU A 148 -8.83 -20.19 -6.05
CA LEU A 148 -7.40 -20.32 -5.73
C LEU A 148 -7.17 -20.57 -4.24
N ARG A 149 -7.97 -19.95 -3.37
CA ARG A 149 -7.96 -20.20 -1.93
C ARG A 149 -8.38 -21.64 -1.62
N ALA A 150 -9.42 -22.14 -2.26
CA ALA A 150 -9.85 -23.54 -2.12
C ALA A 150 -8.80 -24.56 -2.59
N LYS A 151 -7.98 -24.19 -3.61
CA LYS A 151 -6.83 -24.99 -4.07
C LYS A 151 -5.61 -24.88 -3.13
N GLY A 152 -5.64 -24.05 -2.09
CA GLY A 152 -4.50 -23.80 -1.19
C GLY A 152 -3.35 -22.98 -1.81
N LEU A 153 -3.56 -22.34 -2.94
CA LEU A 153 -2.55 -21.51 -3.61
C LEU A 153 -2.41 -20.12 -2.99
N ILE A 154 -3.46 -19.66 -2.31
CA ILE A 154 -3.49 -18.41 -1.53
C ILE A 154 -4.23 -18.65 -0.21
N ARG A 155 -3.92 -17.86 0.81
CA ARG A 155 -4.65 -17.90 2.09
C ARG A 155 -5.71 -16.81 2.18
N TYR A 156 -5.38 -15.62 1.72
CA TYR A 156 -6.21 -14.42 1.83
C TYR A 156 -6.33 -13.71 0.49
N MET A 157 -7.41 -12.96 0.35
CA MET A 157 -7.79 -12.22 -0.86
C MET A 157 -7.76 -10.73 -0.57
N GLY A 158 -7.17 -9.94 -1.47
CA GLY A 158 -7.07 -8.49 -1.29
C GLY A 158 -7.34 -7.67 -2.53
N ILE A 159 -7.48 -6.38 -2.32
CA ILE A 159 -7.60 -5.37 -3.38
C ILE A 159 -6.62 -4.21 -3.15
N THR A 160 -6.25 -3.52 -4.22
CA THR A 160 -5.73 -2.16 -4.11
C THR A 160 -6.92 -1.22 -4.16
N ALA A 161 -7.20 -0.52 -3.06
CA ALA A 161 -8.36 0.36 -2.91
C ALA A 161 -8.12 1.71 -3.61
N LEU A 162 -7.85 1.66 -4.92
CA LEU A 162 -7.62 2.81 -5.80
C LEU A 162 -8.70 2.87 -6.87
N GLY A 163 -9.16 4.09 -7.18
CA GLY A 163 -10.17 4.34 -8.19
C GLY A 163 -11.31 5.21 -7.67
N GLU A 164 -12.54 4.91 -8.05
CA GLU A 164 -13.73 5.62 -7.60
C GLU A 164 -14.10 5.16 -6.17
N ALA A 165 -14.12 6.06 -5.20
CA ALA A 165 -14.34 5.72 -3.79
C ALA A 165 -15.65 4.95 -3.56
N ALA A 166 -16.74 5.33 -4.22
CA ALA A 166 -18.02 4.63 -4.11
C ALA A 166 -17.93 3.18 -4.57
N SER A 167 -17.33 2.94 -5.75
CA SER A 167 -17.13 1.60 -6.30
C SER A 167 -16.18 0.75 -5.44
N VAL A 168 -15.12 1.36 -4.91
CA VAL A 168 -14.20 0.70 -3.96
C VAL A 168 -14.94 0.29 -2.70
N CYS A 169 -15.75 1.18 -2.11
CA CYS A 169 -16.57 0.89 -0.93
C CYS A 169 -17.60 -0.22 -1.19
N GLU A 170 -18.18 -0.28 -2.39
CA GLU A 170 -19.10 -1.36 -2.77
C GLU A 170 -18.39 -2.72 -2.78
N VAL A 171 -17.19 -2.78 -3.39
CA VAL A 171 -16.37 -4.00 -3.38
C VAL A 171 -15.97 -4.41 -1.95
N ILE A 172 -15.58 -3.46 -1.10
CA ILE A 172 -15.26 -3.74 0.31
C ILE A 172 -16.48 -4.30 1.06
N ARG A 173 -17.65 -3.65 0.95
CA ARG A 173 -18.89 -4.06 1.63
C ARG A 173 -19.46 -5.38 1.14
N SER A 174 -18.97 -5.93 0.04
CA SER A 174 -19.30 -7.30 -0.36
C SER A 174 -18.89 -8.35 0.67
N GLY A 175 -17.96 -8.00 1.58
CA GLY A 175 -17.43 -8.90 2.60
C GLY A 175 -16.53 -10.02 2.06
N ARG A 176 -16.25 -10.03 0.74
CA ARG A 176 -15.52 -11.14 0.09
C ARG A 176 -14.00 -11.04 0.21
N PHE A 177 -13.44 -9.86 0.48
CA PHE A 177 -12.00 -9.63 0.55
C PHE A 177 -11.52 -9.47 1.99
N ASP A 178 -10.30 -9.90 2.27
CA ASP A 178 -9.71 -9.91 3.61
C ASP A 178 -8.86 -8.67 3.88
N SER A 179 -8.34 -8.02 2.81
CA SER A 179 -7.51 -6.82 2.94
C SER A 179 -7.68 -5.81 1.82
N ALA A 180 -7.40 -4.55 2.13
CA ALA A 180 -7.31 -3.45 1.19
C ALA A 180 -5.98 -2.71 1.34
N GLN A 181 -5.30 -2.41 0.24
CA GLN A 181 -4.22 -1.44 0.22
C GLN A 181 -4.81 -0.04 0.04
N VAL A 182 -4.77 0.76 1.10
CA VAL A 182 -5.41 2.08 1.18
C VAL A 182 -4.40 3.18 0.93
N TYR A 183 -4.67 4.05 -0.04
CA TYR A 183 -3.90 5.27 -0.24
C TYR A 183 -4.18 6.25 0.90
N TYR A 184 -3.21 6.39 1.80
CA TYR A 184 -3.34 7.22 2.99
C TYR A 184 -1.97 7.79 3.38
N ASN A 185 -1.83 9.12 3.35
CA ASN A 185 -0.61 9.82 3.73
C ASN A 185 -0.88 11.28 4.11
N LEU A 186 0.17 12.01 4.48
CA LEU A 186 0.11 13.42 4.85
C LEU A 186 -0.47 14.36 3.78
N LEU A 187 -0.39 14.00 2.49
CA LEU A 187 -0.89 14.85 1.40
C LEU A 187 -2.34 14.52 1.02
N ASN A 188 -2.80 13.33 1.36
CA ASN A 188 -4.18 12.90 1.13
C ASN A 188 -4.68 11.99 2.26
N PRO A 189 -5.31 12.55 3.29
CA PRO A 189 -5.91 11.81 4.38
C PRO A 189 -7.37 11.42 4.13
N SER A 190 -7.94 11.70 2.94
CA SER A 190 -9.37 11.60 2.65
C SER A 190 -9.97 10.20 2.81
N ALA A 191 -9.16 9.13 2.73
CA ALA A 191 -9.65 7.78 2.96
C ALA A 191 -10.17 7.56 4.39
N ALA A 192 -9.61 8.29 5.38
CA ALA A 192 -9.92 8.14 6.80
C ALA A 192 -10.73 9.29 7.38
N ARG A 193 -11.04 10.31 6.57
CA ARG A 193 -11.75 11.50 7.05
C ARG A 193 -12.54 12.19 5.95
N ARG A 194 -13.64 12.81 6.31
CA ARG A 194 -14.39 13.67 5.42
C ARG A 194 -13.60 14.95 5.16
N MET A 195 -13.37 15.27 3.90
CA MET A 195 -12.68 16.49 3.48
C MET A 195 -13.67 17.64 3.30
N PRO A 196 -13.20 18.90 3.42
CA PRO A 196 -14.04 20.07 3.19
C PRO A 196 -14.53 20.14 1.73
N PRO A 197 -15.64 20.83 1.43
CA PRO A 197 -16.14 20.96 0.06
C PRO A 197 -15.14 21.59 -0.93
N ALA A 198 -14.22 22.41 -0.41
CA ALA A 198 -13.16 23.04 -1.20
C ALA A 198 -11.97 22.12 -1.50
N TRP A 199 -11.99 20.87 -1.06
CA TRP A 199 -10.92 19.90 -1.29
C TRP A 199 -10.71 19.65 -2.79
N THR A 200 -9.48 19.83 -3.26
CA THR A 200 -9.11 19.71 -4.67
C THR A 200 -8.41 18.41 -5.04
N GLY A 201 -7.97 17.62 -4.04
CA GLY A 201 -7.35 16.32 -4.28
C GLY A 201 -8.37 15.20 -4.49
N GLN A 202 -7.91 14.02 -4.90
CA GLN A 202 -8.76 12.84 -4.99
C GLN A 202 -9.44 12.58 -3.65
N ASN A 203 -10.75 12.46 -3.69
CA ASN A 203 -11.54 12.13 -2.51
C ASN A 203 -11.75 10.61 -2.42
N LEU A 204 -11.21 10.01 -1.36
CA LEU A 204 -11.30 8.58 -1.06
C LEU A 204 -12.24 8.32 0.13
N ASP A 205 -13.19 9.22 0.35
CA ASP A 205 -14.12 9.20 1.49
C ASP A 205 -14.83 7.85 1.65
N GLY A 206 -14.93 7.42 2.91
CA GLY A 206 -15.64 6.21 3.32
C GLY A 206 -14.83 4.91 3.19
N ILE A 207 -13.63 4.90 2.58
CA ILE A 207 -12.86 3.65 2.38
C ILE A 207 -12.46 3.03 3.72
N VAL A 208 -11.86 3.81 4.63
CA VAL A 208 -11.45 3.30 5.96
C VAL A 208 -12.66 2.85 6.77
N GLU A 209 -13.77 3.59 6.72
CA GLU A 209 -15.00 3.21 7.40
C GLU A 209 -15.58 1.91 6.84
N ALA A 210 -15.63 1.75 5.52
CA ALA A 210 -16.07 0.51 4.88
C ALA A 210 -15.19 -0.68 5.28
N CYS A 211 -13.86 -0.52 5.28
CA CYS A 211 -12.96 -1.57 5.76
C CYS A 211 -13.19 -1.92 7.24
N ARG A 212 -13.39 -0.90 8.08
CA ARG A 212 -13.64 -1.10 9.51
C ARG A 212 -14.97 -1.86 9.75
N SER A 213 -16.04 -1.51 9.02
CA SER A 213 -17.34 -2.21 9.17
C SER A 213 -17.27 -3.68 8.81
N GLU A 214 -16.39 -4.07 7.88
CA GLU A 214 -16.16 -5.45 7.45
C GLU A 214 -15.04 -6.15 8.23
N ASN A 215 -14.44 -5.51 9.23
CA ASN A 215 -13.22 -5.98 9.90
C ASN A 215 -12.15 -6.43 8.90
N MET A 216 -12.00 -5.67 7.82
CA MET A 216 -11.03 -5.89 6.76
C MET A 216 -9.69 -5.27 7.13
N ALA A 217 -8.60 -5.98 6.88
CA ALA A 217 -7.25 -5.47 7.13
C ALA A 217 -6.92 -4.29 6.20
N MET A 218 -6.31 -3.24 6.75
CA MET A 218 -5.90 -2.06 6.00
C MET A 218 -4.37 -1.93 5.97
N MET A 219 -3.80 -1.99 4.77
CA MET A 219 -2.39 -1.77 4.51
C MET A 219 -2.22 -0.39 3.90
N ALA A 220 -1.66 0.57 4.62
CA ALA A 220 -1.44 1.91 4.05
C ALA A 220 -0.33 1.87 3.00
N ILE A 221 -0.58 2.50 1.87
CA ILE A 221 0.37 2.65 0.76
C ILE A 221 0.64 4.12 0.43
N ARG A 222 1.69 4.38 -0.34
CA ARG A 222 2.08 5.74 -0.78
C ARG A 222 2.44 6.68 0.38
N ILE A 223 2.93 6.13 1.47
CA ILE A 223 3.24 6.84 2.71
C ILE A 223 4.15 8.04 2.46
N PHE A 224 5.12 7.89 1.56
CA PHE A 224 6.11 8.91 1.21
C PHE A 224 5.79 9.67 -0.09
N ALA A 225 4.63 9.45 -0.72
CA ALA A 225 4.26 10.04 -2.02
C ALA A 225 5.40 9.93 -3.05
N ALA A 226 5.94 8.72 -3.24
CA ALA A 226 7.11 8.44 -4.10
C ALA A 226 8.40 9.24 -3.74
N GLY A 227 8.54 9.66 -2.50
CA GLY A 227 9.68 10.42 -2.00
C GLY A 227 9.38 11.91 -1.76
N VAL A 228 8.32 12.46 -2.35
CA VAL A 228 7.98 13.90 -2.26
C VAL A 228 7.79 14.38 -0.82
N ILE A 229 7.22 13.53 0.04
CA ILE A 229 7.08 13.86 1.47
C ILE A 229 8.41 13.73 2.21
N ALA A 230 9.21 12.72 1.87
CA ALA A 230 10.38 12.34 2.64
C ALA A 230 11.58 13.26 2.44
N THR A 231 11.74 13.86 1.25
CA THR A 231 12.91 14.67 0.89
C THR A 231 12.57 15.73 -0.15
N ASP A 232 13.40 16.77 -0.22
CA ASP A 232 13.36 17.77 -1.29
C ASP A 232 14.19 17.35 -2.52
N GLU A 233 14.99 16.29 -2.41
CA GLU A 233 15.73 15.74 -3.56
C GLU A 233 14.81 14.93 -4.47
N ARG A 234 15.03 15.05 -5.79
CA ARG A 234 14.26 14.33 -6.81
C ARG A 234 15.17 13.41 -7.61
N HIS A 235 14.69 12.18 -7.83
CA HIS A 235 15.46 11.14 -8.49
C HIS A 235 14.90 10.77 -9.88
N GLY A 236 13.86 11.48 -10.35
CA GLY A 236 13.21 11.25 -11.65
C GLY A 236 12.35 9.98 -11.71
N ARG A 237 12.10 9.34 -10.57
CA ARG A 237 11.22 8.16 -10.44
C ARG A 237 9.92 8.48 -9.69
N GLU A 238 9.75 9.72 -9.30
CA GLU A 238 8.54 10.19 -8.65
C GLU A 238 7.37 10.05 -9.61
N SER A 239 6.33 9.40 -9.16
CA SER A 239 5.10 9.20 -9.94
C SER A 239 3.90 9.66 -9.14
N VAL A 240 3.07 10.49 -9.75
CA VAL A 240 1.77 10.87 -9.22
C VAL A 240 0.78 9.74 -9.52
N LEU A 241 0.06 9.24 -8.51
CA LEU A 241 -0.89 8.14 -8.69
C LEU A 241 -2.28 8.60 -9.12
N THR A 242 -2.63 9.85 -8.86
CA THR A 242 -3.96 10.39 -9.09
C THR A 242 -3.92 11.42 -10.22
N THR A 243 -5.00 11.54 -10.98
CA THR A 243 -5.08 12.45 -12.15
C THR A 243 -5.37 13.90 -11.78
N ASP A 244 -5.73 14.15 -10.54
CA ASP A 244 -6.21 15.43 -9.99
C ASP A 244 -5.13 16.17 -9.19
N THR A 245 -3.87 15.75 -9.32
CA THR A 245 -2.72 16.43 -8.74
C THR A 245 -1.52 16.38 -9.68
N SER A 246 -0.49 17.15 -9.38
CA SER A 246 0.79 17.17 -10.09
C SER A 246 1.93 17.06 -9.09
N LEU A 247 3.15 16.78 -9.57
CA LEU A 247 4.34 16.76 -8.72
C LEU A 247 4.51 18.10 -7.98
N ALA A 248 4.37 19.23 -8.69
CA ALA A 248 4.47 20.56 -8.09
C ALA A 248 3.41 20.81 -7.01
N GLU A 249 2.20 20.26 -7.19
CA GLU A 249 1.16 20.37 -6.19
C GLU A 249 1.43 19.47 -4.96
N GLU A 250 1.95 18.27 -5.16
CA GLU A 250 2.38 17.41 -4.06
C GLU A 250 3.53 18.06 -3.26
N GLU A 251 4.51 18.70 -3.94
CA GLU A 251 5.59 19.46 -3.32
C GLU A 251 5.08 20.66 -2.50
N ARG A 252 4.14 21.42 -3.06
CA ARG A 252 3.51 22.54 -2.37
C ARG A 252 2.81 22.07 -1.09
N LYS A 253 2.04 20.98 -1.16
CA LYS A 253 1.37 20.40 -0.01
C LYS A 253 2.36 19.88 1.03
N ALA A 254 3.43 19.20 0.61
CA ALA A 254 4.48 18.73 1.51
C ALA A 254 5.13 19.89 2.25
N LYS A 255 5.47 20.98 1.55
CA LYS A 255 6.00 22.21 2.18
C LYS A 255 5.00 22.76 3.22
N ALA A 256 3.73 22.91 2.86
CA ALA A 256 2.71 23.43 3.77
C ALA A 256 2.56 22.56 5.04
N VAL A 257 2.66 21.24 4.93
CA VAL A 257 2.65 20.32 6.08
C VAL A 257 3.80 20.64 7.02
N PHE A 258 5.04 20.66 6.53
CA PHE A 258 6.22 20.85 7.39
C PHE A 258 6.38 22.27 7.90
N ASP A 259 5.92 23.27 7.17
CA ASP A 259 5.82 24.66 7.68
C ASP A 259 4.80 24.75 8.85
N ALA A 260 3.71 23.99 8.80
CA ALA A 260 2.67 24.02 9.84
C ALA A 260 3.09 23.31 11.13
N ILE A 261 3.75 22.16 11.04
CA ILE A 261 4.06 21.31 12.21
C ILE A 261 5.45 21.56 12.80
N GLY A 262 6.33 22.26 12.09
CA GLY A 262 7.71 22.51 12.52
C GLY A 262 8.62 21.28 12.44
N GLY A 263 9.88 21.43 12.91
CA GLY A 263 10.94 20.44 12.72
C GLY A 263 11.24 19.50 13.89
N GLU A 264 10.51 19.56 15.00
CA GLU A 264 10.89 18.86 16.24
C GLU A 264 10.37 17.40 16.37
N HIS A 265 9.73 16.88 15.30
CA HIS A 265 9.02 15.59 15.37
C HIS A 265 9.76 14.43 14.67
N GLY A 266 11.01 14.63 14.32
CA GLY A 266 11.85 13.70 13.55
C GLY A 266 12.04 14.16 12.10
N THR A 267 12.65 13.29 11.28
CA THR A 267 12.79 13.57 9.84
C THR A 267 11.42 13.59 9.15
N ARG A 268 11.35 14.14 7.93
CA ARG A 268 10.12 14.14 7.14
C ARG A 268 9.58 12.73 6.91
N ALA A 269 10.45 11.74 6.63
CA ALA A 269 10.05 10.35 6.46
C ALA A 269 9.50 9.76 7.76
N GLN A 270 10.15 10.07 8.91
CA GLN A 270 9.66 9.62 10.21
C GLN A 270 8.29 10.22 10.53
N VAL A 271 8.09 11.50 10.30
CA VAL A 271 6.79 12.17 10.49
C VAL A 271 5.71 11.53 9.61
N ALA A 272 6.00 11.27 8.32
CA ALA A 272 5.06 10.67 7.40
C ALA A 272 4.62 9.26 7.84
N LEU A 273 5.56 8.43 8.27
CA LEU A 273 5.24 7.09 8.76
C LEU A 273 4.47 7.14 10.09
N ARG A 274 4.89 7.98 11.04
CA ARG A 274 4.21 8.18 12.32
C ARG A 274 2.78 8.70 12.15
N PHE A 275 2.54 9.59 11.18
CA PHE A 275 1.19 10.03 10.83
C PHE A 275 0.29 8.84 10.46
N VAL A 276 0.76 7.98 9.57
CA VAL A 276 0.00 6.78 9.15
C VAL A 276 -0.25 5.85 10.33
N LEU A 277 0.77 5.61 11.15
CA LEU A 277 0.68 4.73 12.32
C LEU A 277 -0.12 5.35 13.47
N SER A 278 -0.39 6.67 13.46
CA SER A 278 -1.30 7.33 14.40
C SER A 278 -2.76 6.95 14.19
N ASN A 279 -3.12 6.43 13.01
CA ASN A 279 -4.46 5.92 12.76
C ASN A 279 -4.57 4.47 13.26
N PRO A 280 -5.40 4.18 14.29
CA PRO A 280 -5.53 2.84 14.85
C PRO A 280 -6.22 1.84 13.92
N ASP A 281 -6.98 2.33 12.93
CA ASP A 281 -7.66 1.47 11.95
C ASP A 281 -6.70 0.87 10.91
N ILE A 282 -5.51 1.48 10.72
CA ILE A 282 -4.49 0.97 9.81
C ILE A 282 -3.77 -0.22 10.44
N SER A 283 -3.86 -1.39 9.82
CA SER A 283 -3.18 -2.61 10.30
C SER A 283 -1.67 -2.51 10.15
N CYS A 284 -1.19 -2.00 9.02
CA CYS A 284 0.24 -1.85 8.75
C CYS A 284 0.51 -0.82 7.63
N ALA A 285 1.75 -0.38 7.58
CA ALA A 285 2.27 0.60 6.63
C ALA A 285 3.30 -0.06 5.70
N ILE A 286 3.07 -0.05 4.39
CA ILE A 286 4.01 -0.61 3.40
C ILE A 286 5.03 0.47 3.04
N ILE A 287 6.30 0.24 3.40
CA ILE A 287 7.39 1.17 3.10
C ILE A 287 8.20 0.72 1.89
N GLY A 288 8.46 1.63 0.96
CA GLY A 288 9.45 1.47 -0.10
C GLY A 288 10.77 2.09 0.33
N SER A 289 11.88 1.39 0.11
CA SER A 289 13.23 1.84 0.45
C SER A 289 14.12 1.86 -0.77
N ALA A 290 14.93 2.92 -0.95
CA ALA A 290 15.97 3.01 -1.97
C ALA A 290 17.37 2.71 -1.41
N GLU A 291 17.55 2.97 -0.11
CA GLU A 291 18.82 2.80 0.62
C GLU A 291 18.56 2.03 1.93
N LEU A 292 19.63 1.43 2.47
CA LEU A 292 19.58 0.69 3.74
C LEU A 292 19.18 1.61 4.91
N SER A 293 19.65 2.86 4.90
CA SER A 293 19.30 3.87 5.91
C SER A 293 17.80 4.15 5.98
N HIS A 294 17.06 4.02 4.89
CA HIS A 294 15.60 4.21 4.89
C HIS A 294 14.88 3.14 5.71
N ILE A 295 15.42 1.92 5.75
CA ILE A 295 14.89 0.84 6.60
C ILE A 295 15.14 1.17 8.07
N ASP A 296 16.37 1.57 8.41
CA ASP A 296 16.73 1.93 9.77
C ASP A 296 15.90 3.13 10.27
N GLU A 297 15.70 4.14 9.41
CA GLU A 297 14.89 5.32 9.69
C GLU A 297 13.41 4.96 9.95
N ALA A 298 12.84 4.06 9.16
CA ALA A 298 11.47 3.58 9.35
C ALA A 298 11.31 2.78 10.67
N LEU A 299 12.30 1.95 11.02
CA LEU A 299 12.32 1.24 12.30
C LEU A 299 12.41 2.21 13.49
N GLN A 300 13.21 3.27 13.37
CA GLN A 300 13.28 4.34 14.37
C GLN A 300 11.94 5.08 14.49
N ALA A 301 11.30 5.44 13.37
CA ALA A 301 9.99 6.08 13.36
C ALA A 301 8.94 5.27 14.10
N GLN A 302 8.92 3.95 13.89
CA GLN A 302 8.03 3.04 14.60
C GLN A 302 8.30 3.02 16.11
N ALA A 303 9.58 3.06 16.51
CA ALA A 303 9.97 3.11 17.92
C ALA A 303 9.56 4.43 18.61
N MET A 304 9.55 5.55 17.86
CA MET A 304 9.09 6.86 18.36
C MET A 304 7.58 6.87 18.66
N GLY A 305 6.82 5.95 18.06
CA GLY A 305 5.36 5.88 18.22
C GLY A 305 4.57 6.92 17.41
N PRO A 306 3.27 7.08 17.69
CA PRO A 306 2.40 7.99 16.95
C PRO A 306 2.84 9.46 17.10
N LEU A 307 2.35 10.34 16.20
CA LEU A 307 2.52 11.78 16.35
C LEU A 307 1.77 12.29 17.58
N PRO A 308 2.26 13.35 18.25
CA PRO A 308 1.56 14.02 19.35
C PRO A 308 0.18 14.54 18.90
N ALA A 309 -0.77 14.61 19.84
CA ALA A 309 -2.14 15.00 19.53
C ALA A 309 -2.27 16.46 19.04
N ASP A 310 -1.43 17.36 19.53
CA ASP A 310 -1.36 18.75 19.09
C ASP A 310 -0.86 18.86 17.63
N VAL A 311 0.11 18.05 17.23
CA VAL A 311 0.58 17.95 15.84
C VAL A 311 -0.53 17.44 14.92
N LEU A 312 -1.28 16.43 15.35
CA LEU A 312 -2.42 15.92 14.58
C LEU A 312 -3.50 16.99 14.43
N ALA A 313 -3.75 17.80 15.48
CA ALA A 313 -4.69 18.91 15.42
C ALA A 313 -4.23 20.03 14.46
N GLN A 314 -2.93 20.33 14.39
CA GLN A 314 -2.37 21.28 13.42
C GLN A 314 -2.57 20.78 11.97
N LEU A 315 -2.35 19.48 11.73
CA LEU A 315 -2.63 18.86 10.44
C LEU A 315 -4.11 18.93 10.08
N ASP A 316 -5.00 18.71 11.06
CA ASP A 316 -6.45 18.81 10.87
C ASP A 316 -6.88 20.22 10.43
N ALA A 317 -6.31 21.26 11.04
CA ALA A 317 -6.56 22.64 10.65
C ALA A 317 -6.04 22.94 9.24
N LEU A 318 -4.86 22.38 8.88
CA LEU A 318 -4.30 22.52 7.54
C LEU A 318 -5.19 21.87 6.47
N TYR A 319 -5.72 20.68 6.73
CA TYR A 319 -6.63 19.98 5.81
C TYR A 319 -7.96 20.70 5.66
N ALA A 320 -8.47 21.33 6.71
CA ALA A 320 -9.71 22.12 6.68
C ALA A 320 -9.60 23.32 5.72
N SER A 321 -8.39 23.84 5.49
CA SER A 321 -8.11 24.95 4.57
C SER A 321 -7.60 24.50 3.19
N ASP A 322 -7.67 23.21 2.84
CA ASP A 322 -7.03 22.66 1.65
C ASP A 322 -5.57 23.12 1.50
N PHE A 323 -4.77 22.90 2.54
CA PHE A 323 -3.36 23.34 2.62
C PHE A 323 -3.17 24.84 2.44
N GLY A 324 -4.05 25.64 3.04
CA GLY A 324 -3.98 27.10 3.01
C GLY A 324 -4.49 27.75 1.73
N ARG A 325 -5.18 27.01 0.84
CA ARG A 325 -5.82 27.57 -0.37
C ARG A 325 -7.08 28.37 -0.05
N VAL A 326 -7.81 27.97 1.00
CA VAL A 326 -9.05 28.61 1.44
C VAL A 326 -8.77 29.27 2.79
N ARG A 327 -9.03 30.56 2.87
CA ARG A 327 -8.94 31.33 4.14
C ARG A 327 -10.25 31.35 4.87
#